data_a23da3a8f3343f467c88db175bec7301
#
_entry.id   a23da3a8f3343f467c88db175bec7301
#
_cell.length_a   1.000
_cell.length_b   1.000
_cell.length_c   1.000
_cell.angle_alpha   90.00
_cell.angle_beta   90.00
_cell.angle_gamma   90.00
#
_symmetry.space_group_name_H-M   'P 1'
#
loop_
_entity.id
_entity.type
_entity.pdbx_description
1 polymer ?
#
loop_
_entity_poly.entity_id
_entity_poly.type
_entity_poly.pdbx_seq_one_letter_code
_entity_poly.pdbx_strand_id
1 'polypeptide(L)'
;MKFIVDNWMLIVVALSSGGLLLWPVIQSSGGGLTAEGAVQLINREKAVVVDVCETEEFAAGHVGGAKNIPLNSLEEKLVAAVKNKTLPLILVCQTGARSARAVAIAKKLGYEQAQSMAGGLKSWRTANLPLEKA
;
A
#
# COMPACT_ATOMS: atom_id res chain seq x y z
N MET A 1 -5.45 29.59 34.51
CA MET A 1 -4.40 29.89 33.50
C MET A 1 -3.01 29.44 33.92
N LYS A 2 -2.62 29.62 35.18
CA LYS A 2 -1.32 29.12 35.66
C LYS A 2 -1.17 27.61 35.45
N PHE A 3 -2.22 26.84 35.69
CA PHE A 3 -2.19 25.38 35.50
C PHE A 3 -1.82 24.99 34.07
N ILE A 4 -2.42 25.62 33.07
CA ILE A 4 -2.14 25.34 31.65
C ILE A 4 -0.74 25.83 31.29
N VAL A 5 -0.34 27.00 31.74
CA VAL A 5 0.97 27.56 31.45
C VAL A 5 2.09 26.72 32.08
N ASP A 6 1.90 26.30 33.35
CA ASP A 6 2.90 25.54 34.08
C ASP A 6 2.98 24.07 33.64
N ASN A 7 1.93 23.54 33.02
CA ASN A 7 1.85 22.14 32.61
C ASN A 7 1.76 21.92 31.10
N TRP A 8 1.92 22.98 30.32
CA TRP A 8 1.80 22.85 28.85
C TRP A 8 2.79 21.86 28.24
N MET A 9 3.99 21.78 28.80
CA MET A 9 5.00 20.80 28.32
C MET A 9 4.54 19.37 28.57
N LEU A 10 3.92 19.11 29.72
CA LEU A 10 3.36 17.79 30.04
C LEU A 10 2.22 17.44 29.10
N ILE A 11 1.39 18.40 28.76
CA ILE A 11 0.29 18.21 27.81
C ILE A 11 0.84 17.88 26.42
N VAL A 12 1.85 18.61 25.95
CA VAL A 12 2.48 18.36 24.66
C VAL A 12 3.13 16.98 24.62
N VAL A 13 3.84 16.59 25.68
CA VAL A 13 4.47 15.27 25.76
C VAL A 13 3.42 14.15 25.75
N ALA A 14 2.32 14.33 26.50
CA ALA A 14 1.23 13.35 26.52
C ALA A 14 0.58 13.18 25.14
N LEU A 15 0.32 14.26 24.44
CA LEU A 15 -0.23 14.22 23.08
C LEU A 15 0.73 13.59 22.09
N SER A 16 2.02 13.92 22.19
CA SER A 16 3.05 13.32 21.31
C SER A 16 3.18 11.81 21.55
N SER A 17 3.20 11.40 22.82
CA SER A 17 3.26 9.98 23.18
C SER A 17 2.04 9.22 22.68
N GLY A 18 0.84 9.79 22.85
CA GLY A 18 -0.40 9.19 22.36
C GLY A 18 -0.38 9.02 20.84
N GLY A 19 0.08 10.04 20.11
CA GLY A 19 0.21 9.98 18.67
C GLY A 19 1.19 8.92 18.21
N LEU A 20 2.34 8.83 18.89
CA LEU A 20 3.36 7.82 18.56
C LEU A 20 2.89 6.39 18.84
N LEU A 21 2.11 6.18 19.89
CA LEU A 21 1.54 4.88 20.23
C LEU A 21 0.47 4.43 19.22
N LEU A 22 -0.37 5.36 18.77
CA LEU A 22 -1.46 5.06 17.85
C LEU A 22 -0.98 4.90 16.41
N TRP A 23 0.11 5.54 16.04
CA TRP A 23 0.61 5.52 14.67
C TRP A 23 0.92 4.10 14.17
N PRO A 24 1.68 3.25 14.89
CA PRO A 24 1.92 1.88 14.46
C PRO A 24 0.64 1.03 14.40
N VAL A 25 -0.30 1.28 15.32
CA VAL A 25 -1.59 0.57 15.33
C VAL A 25 -2.40 0.91 14.09
N ILE A 26 -2.44 2.18 13.71
CA ILE A 26 -3.11 2.62 12.49
C ILE A 26 -2.46 2.02 11.26
N GLN A 27 -1.13 2.00 11.21
CA GLN A 27 -0.39 1.41 10.09
C GLN A 27 -0.54 -0.10 10.01
N SER A 28 -0.58 -0.81 11.13
CA SER A 28 -0.69 -2.26 11.14
C SER A 28 -2.13 -2.76 10.94
N SER A 29 -3.11 -2.08 11.50
CA SER A 29 -4.51 -2.48 11.37
C SER A 29 -5.18 -1.90 10.13
N GLY A 30 -4.77 -0.71 9.72
CA GLY A 30 -5.21 -0.09 8.48
C GLY A 30 -4.11 -0.12 7.43
N GLY A 31 -3.09 -0.95 7.62
CA GLY A 31 -1.77 -0.92 6.98
C GLY A 31 -1.73 -1.01 5.48
N GLY A 32 -2.53 -0.27 4.82
CA GLY A 32 -2.59 -0.19 3.39
C GLY A 32 -3.98 0.17 2.94
N LEU A 33 -4.15 0.13 1.66
CA LEU A 33 -5.38 0.50 1.00
C LEU A 33 -6.38 -0.65 1.09
N THR A 34 -7.65 -0.35 1.35
CA THR A 34 -8.69 -1.38 1.27
C THR A 34 -8.95 -1.75 -0.19
N ALA A 35 -9.58 -2.90 -0.43
CA ALA A 35 -9.94 -3.31 -1.78
C ALA A 35 -10.86 -2.26 -2.45
N GLU A 36 -11.83 -1.75 -1.74
CA GLU A 36 -12.72 -0.70 -2.22
C GLU A 36 -11.97 0.61 -2.50
N GLY A 37 -11.04 0.98 -1.62
CA GLY A 37 -10.19 2.15 -1.81
C GLY A 37 -9.30 2.00 -3.04
N ALA A 38 -8.81 0.79 -3.32
CA ALA A 38 -8.03 0.50 -4.52
C ALA A 38 -8.87 0.72 -5.78
N VAL A 39 -10.10 0.24 -5.79
CA VAL A 39 -11.02 0.45 -6.93
C VAL A 39 -11.22 1.93 -7.19
N GLN A 40 -11.43 2.72 -6.14
CA GLN A 40 -11.62 4.17 -6.28
C GLN A 40 -10.40 4.86 -6.87
N LEU A 41 -9.20 4.50 -6.42
CA LEU A 41 -7.96 5.07 -6.97
C LEU A 41 -7.76 4.70 -8.43
N ILE A 42 -8.06 3.45 -8.79
CA ILE A 42 -7.96 2.99 -10.18
C ILE A 42 -8.92 3.79 -11.07
N ASN A 43 -10.15 3.97 -10.63
CA ASN A 43 -11.18 4.61 -11.44
C ASN A 43 -11.06 6.14 -11.48
N ARG A 44 -10.67 6.78 -10.38
CA ARG A 44 -10.65 8.23 -10.28
C ARG A 44 -9.29 8.86 -10.58
N GLU A 45 -8.22 8.19 -10.19
CA GLU A 45 -6.86 8.75 -10.27
C GLU A 45 -5.94 7.97 -11.19
N LYS A 46 -6.47 7.00 -11.91
CA LYS A 46 -5.73 6.16 -12.86
C LYS A 46 -4.56 5.44 -12.20
N ALA A 47 -4.75 4.95 -10.97
CA ALA A 47 -3.72 4.22 -10.25
C ALA A 47 -3.23 3.02 -11.05
N VAL A 48 -1.94 2.75 -10.96
CA VAL A 48 -1.32 1.58 -11.58
C VAL A 48 -1.23 0.48 -10.53
N VAL A 49 -1.67 -0.72 -10.87
CA VAL A 49 -1.59 -1.88 -9.98
C VAL A 49 -0.42 -2.76 -10.42
N VAL A 50 0.47 -3.06 -9.48
CA VAL A 50 1.60 -3.96 -9.69
C VAL A 50 1.46 -5.14 -8.75
N ASP A 51 1.38 -6.33 -9.31
CA ASP A 51 1.33 -7.58 -8.57
C ASP A 51 2.76 -8.09 -8.38
N VAL A 52 3.18 -8.20 -7.12
CA VAL A 52 4.54 -8.61 -6.77
C VAL A 52 4.63 -10.09 -6.42
N CYS A 53 3.60 -10.85 -6.73
CA CYS A 53 3.62 -12.30 -6.63
C CYS A 53 4.51 -12.92 -7.71
N GLU A 54 4.82 -14.19 -7.54
CA GLU A 54 5.50 -14.94 -8.59
C GLU A 54 4.62 -15.05 -9.84
N THR A 55 5.24 -15.24 -10.98
CA THR A 55 4.53 -15.32 -12.26
C THR A 55 3.42 -16.38 -12.26
N GLU A 56 3.66 -17.51 -11.61
CA GLU A 56 2.68 -18.60 -11.51
C GLU A 56 1.46 -18.21 -10.68
N GLU A 57 1.68 -17.49 -9.59
CA GLU A 57 0.61 -16.97 -8.74
C GLU A 57 -0.22 -15.92 -9.49
N PHE A 58 0.45 -15.05 -10.23
CA PHE A 58 -0.20 -14.05 -11.08
C PHE A 58 -1.09 -14.69 -12.14
N ALA A 59 -0.57 -15.72 -12.80
CA ALA A 59 -1.32 -16.44 -13.83
C ALA A 59 -2.59 -17.11 -13.27
N ALA A 60 -2.53 -17.57 -12.03
CA ALA A 60 -3.68 -18.22 -11.37
C ALA A 60 -4.82 -17.25 -11.04
N GLY A 61 -4.52 -15.98 -10.87
CA GLY A 61 -5.52 -14.95 -10.61
C GLY A 61 -4.90 -13.66 -10.14
N HIS A 62 -5.29 -12.55 -10.74
CA HIS A 62 -4.76 -11.22 -10.42
C HIS A 62 -5.83 -10.15 -10.65
N VAL A 63 -5.60 -8.97 -10.10
CA VAL A 63 -6.46 -7.80 -10.33
C VAL A 63 -6.42 -7.43 -11.81
N GLY A 64 -7.56 -7.14 -12.40
CA GLY A 64 -7.65 -6.76 -13.81
C GLY A 64 -6.75 -5.57 -14.14
N GLY A 65 -5.95 -5.71 -15.19
CA GLY A 65 -5.02 -4.68 -15.63
C GLY A 65 -3.74 -4.57 -14.82
N ALA A 66 -3.54 -5.42 -13.80
CA ALA A 66 -2.31 -5.42 -13.01
C ALA A 66 -1.12 -5.87 -13.83
N LYS A 67 0.03 -5.26 -13.55
CA LYS A 67 1.31 -5.67 -14.13
C LYS A 67 2.02 -6.61 -13.18
N ASN A 68 2.55 -7.71 -13.68
CA ASN A 68 3.29 -8.65 -12.85
C ASN A 68 4.77 -8.28 -12.81
N ILE A 69 5.25 -7.90 -11.66
CA ILE A 69 6.67 -7.67 -11.41
C ILE A 69 6.99 -8.34 -10.07
N PRO A 70 7.53 -9.58 -10.09
CA PRO A 70 7.87 -10.27 -8.85
C PRO A 70 8.76 -9.41 -7.95
N LEU A 71 8.60 -9.57 -6.65
CA LEU A 71 9.31 -8.74 -5.66
C LEU A 71 10.82 -8.73 -5.88
N ASN A 72 11.40 -9.87 -6.26
CA ASN A 72 12.84 -9.99 -6.50
C ASN A 72 13.33 -9.15 -7.68
N SER A 73 12.45 -8.83 -8.61
CA SER A 73 12.78 -8.06 -9.82
C SER A 73 12.27 -6.62 -9.76
N LEU A 74 11.57 -6.25 -8.67
CA LEU A 74 10.88 -4.98 -8.59
C LEU A 74 11.83 -3.79 -8.74
N GLU A 75 12.94 -3.82 -8.02
CA GLU A 75 13.91 -2.73 -8.04
C GLU A 75 14.46 -2.46 -9.44
N GLU A 76 14.64 -3.50 -10.24
CA GLU A 76 15.19 -3.40 -11.60
C GLU A 76 14.13 -3.03 -12.63
N LYS A 77 12.92 -3.54 -12.48
CA LYS A 77 11.90 -3.48 -13.53
C LYS A 77 10.82 -2.44 -13.33
N LEU A 78 10.63 -1.94 -12.11
CA LEU A 78 9.52 -1.04 -11.81
C LEU A 78 9.59 0.26 -12.61
N VAL A 79 10.76 0.88 -12.68
CA VAL A 79 10.93 2.16 -13.38
C VAL A 79 10.61 2.03 -14.88
N ALA A 80 10.98 0.93 -15.48
CA ALA A 80 10.68 0.66 -16.89
C ALA A 80 9.18 0.38 -17.11
N ALA A 81 8.54 -0.31 -16.17
CA ALA A 81 7.14 -0.69 -16.28
C ALA A 81 6.19 0.47 -15.95
N VAL A 82 6.55 1.29 -14.98
CA VAL A 82 5.72 2.43 -14.53
C VAL A 82 6.57 3.68 -14.59
N LYS A 83 6.52 4.36 -15.72
CA LYS A 83 7.36 5.54 -15.97
C LYS A 83 6.89 6.79 -15.22
N ASN A 84 5.59 6.93 -15.01
CA ASN A 84 5.03 8.09 -14.33
C ASN A 84 5.00 7.85 -12.82
N LYS A 85 5.97 8.43 -12.10
CA LYS A 85 6.09 8.29 -10.65
C LYS A 85 5.10 9.15 -9.86
N THR A 86 4.34 10.00 -10.53
CA THR A 86 3.34 10.85 -9.88
C THR A 86 1.99 10.17 -9.71
N LEU A 87 1.73 9.09 -10.44
CA LEU A 87 0.49 8.34 -10.31
C LEU A 87 0.48 7.51 -9.03
N PRO A 88 -0.71 7.32 -8.42
CA PRO A 88 -0.83 6.35 -7.33
C PRO A 88 -0.40 4.96 -7.81
N LEU A 89 0.40 4.30 -7.00
CA LEU A 89 0.90 2.95 -7.28
C LEU A 89 0.38 2.01 -6.21
N ILE A 90 -0.35 0.98 -6.64
CA ILE A 90 -0.92 -0.02 -5.73
C ILE A 90 -0.15 -1.32 -5.89
N LEU A 91 0.48 -1.76 -4.82
CA LEU A 91 1.27 -2.99 -4.82
C LEU A 91 0.45 -4.09 -4.16
N VAL A 92 0.36 -5.23 -4.80
CA VAL A 92 -0.54 -6.33 -4.44
C VAL A 92 0.24 -7.63 -4.34
N CYS A 93 -0.03 -8.42 -3.30
CA CYS A 93 0.41 -9.80 -3.20
C CYS A 93 -0.74 -10.65 -2.64
N GLN A 94 -0.49 -11.89 -2.27
CA GLN A 94 -1.57 -12.77 -1.79
C GLN A 94 -2.17 -12.30 -0.46
N THR A 95 -1.33 -11.89 0.49
CA THR A 95 -1.78 -11.55 1.86
C THR A 95 -1.38 -10.14 2.32
N GLY A 96 -0.55 -9.44 1.56
CA GLY A 96 -0.07 -8.10 1.90
C GLY A 96 1.36 -8.04 2.45
N ALA A 97 1.96 -9.17 2.82
CA ALA A 97 3.32 -9.17 3.38
C ALA A 97 4.40 -8.76 2.38
N ARG A 98 4.36 -9.34 1.19
CA ARG A 98 5.32 -9.01 0.12
C ARG A 98 5.08 -7.61 -0.43
N SER A 99 3.83 -7.20 -0.56
CA SER A 99 3.49 -5.87 -1.06
C SER A 99 3.93 -4.77 -0.11
N ALA A 100 3.93 -5.03 1.20
CA ALA A 100 4.46 -4.07 2.18
C ALA A 100 5.95 -3.80 1.96
N ARG A 101 6.72 -4.84 1.65
CA ARG A 101 8.14 -4.70 1.28
C ARG A 101 8.29 -3.97 -0.05
N ALA A 102 7.42 -4.25 -0.98
CA ALA A 102 7.42 -3.63 -2.29
C ALA A 102 7.16 -2.12 -2.20
N VAL A 103 6.30 -1.68 -1.28
CA VAL A 103 6.06 -0.25 -1.03
C VAL A 103 7.35 0.45 -0.61
N ALA A 104 8.13 -0.15 0.30
CA ALA A 104 9.40 0.43 0.72
C ALA A 104 10.37 0.57 -0.46
N ILE A 105 10.45 -0.43 -1.32
CA ILE A 105 11.29 -0.39 -2.52
C ILE A 105 10.80 0.69 -3.49
N ALA A 106 9.50 0.76 -3.74
CA ALA A 106 8.92 1.73 -4.65
C ALA A 106 9.16 3.17 -4.19
N LYS A 107 8.96 3.44 -2.90
CA LYS A 107 9.23 4.78 -2.33
C LYS A 107 10.68 5.17 -2.48
N LYS A 108 11.58 4.23 -2.30
CA LYS A 108 13.02 4.44 -2.49
C LYS A 108 13.35 4.81 -3.93
N LEU A 109 12.59 4.29 -4.88
CA LEU A 109 12.74 4.58 -6.31
C LEU A 109 12.06 5.87 -6.74
N GLY A 110 11.35 6.55 -5.85
CA GLY A 110 10.71 7.84 -6.12
C GLY A 110 9.20 7.80 -6.27
N TYR A 111 8.55 6.68 -6.05
CA TYR A 111 7.09 6.55 -6.12
C TYR A 111 6.49 6.94 -4.77
N GLU A 112 6.24 8.22 -4.58
CA GLU A 112 5.75 8.76 -3.30
C GLU A 112 4.34 8.30 -2.95
N GLN A 113 3.52 7.99 -3.94
CA GLN A 113 2.15 7.53 -3.75
C GLN A 113 2.03 6.02 -3.84
N ALA A 114 3.09 5.28 -3.51
CA ALA A 114 3.05 3.83 -3.45
C ALA A 114 2.34 3.37 -2.17
N GLN A 115 1.39 2.45 -2.33
CA GLN A 115 0.62 1.87 -1.23
C GLN A 115 0.45 0.38 -1.47
N SER A 116 0.40 -0.41 -0.40
CA SER A 116 0.03 -1.82 -0.52
C SER A 116 -1.47 -1.97 -0.30
N MET A 117 -2.07 -2.97 -0.95
CA MET A 117 -3.47 -3.32 -0.70
C MET A 117 -3.53 -4.22 0.54
N ALA A 118 -4.23 -3.76 1.58
CA ALA A 118 -4.35 -4.49 2.82
C ALA A 118 -5.03 -5.84 2.60
N GLY A 119 -4.42 -6.89 3.12
CA GLY A 119 -4.90 -8.26 2.94
C GLY A 119 -4.69 -8.82 1.53
N GLY A 120 -4.17 -8.05 0.61
CA GLY A 120 -3.82 -8.49 -0.74
C GLY A 120 -4.99 -9.06 -1.53
N LEU A 121 -4.71 -10.03 -2.37
CA LEU A 121 -5.73 -10.68 -3.21
C LEU A 121 -6.81 -11.37 -2.39
N LYS A 122 -6.49 -11.80 -1.18
CA LYS A 122 -7.49 -12.39 -0.29
C LYS A 122 -8.61 -11.40 0.03
N SER A 123 -8.28 -10.15 0.34
CA SER A 123 -9.26 -9.09 0.57
C SER A 123 -10.03 -8.75 -0.69
N TRP A 124 -9.37 -8.75 -1.84
CA TRP A 124 -10.00 -8.51 -3.14
C TRP A 124 -11.08 -9.56 -3.43
N ARG A 125 -10.77 -10.83 -3.19
CA ARG A 125 -11.73 -11.94 -3.34
C ARG A 125 -12.90 -11.83 -2.35
N THR A 126 -12.59 -11.51 -1.10
CA THR A 126 -13.61 -11.34 -0.05
C THR A 126 -14.59 -10.22 -0.39
N ALA A 127 -14.13 -9.17 -1.07
CA ALA A 127 -14.97 -8.08 -1.54
C ALA A 127 -15.74 -8.43 -2.83
N ASN A 128 -15.62 -9.66 -3.32
CA ASN A 128 -16.27 -10.13 -4.56
C ASN A 128 -15.86 -9.34 -5.80
N LEU A 129 -14.65 -8.86 -5.84
CA LEU A 129 -14.12 -8.14 -6.98
C LEU A 129 -13.53 -9.11 -8.00
N PRO A 130 -13.60 -8.78 -9.30
CA PRO A 130 -13.19 -9.71 -10.35
C PRO A 130 -11.69 -9.90 -10.41
N LEU A 131 -11.27 -11.13 -10.71
CA LEU A 131 -9.89 -11.50 -10.98
C LEU A 131 -9.76 -11.95 -12.42
N GLU A 132 -8.62 -11.64 -13.03
CA GLU A 132 -8.26 -12.13 -14.34
C GLU A 132 -7.26 -13.27 -14.22
N LYS A 133 -7.24 -14.16 -15.19
CA LYS A 133 -6.25 -15.23 -15.32
C LYS A 133 -5.42 -14.99 -16.56
N ALA A 134 -4.14 -15.27 -16.45
CA ALA A 134 -3.23 -15.16 -17.59
C ALA A 134 -3.00 -16.51 -18.24
#